data_ff36063ae69f5f573ffe1fceef194245
#
_entry.id   ff36063ae69f5f573ffe1fceef194245
#
_cell.length_a   1.000
_cell.length_b   1.000
_cell.length_c   1.000
_cell.angle_alpha   90.00
_cell.angle_beta   90.00
_cell.angle_gamma   90.00
#
_symmetry.space_group_name_H-M   'P 1'
#
loop_
_entity.id
_entity.type
_entity.pdbx_description
1 polymer ?
#
loop_
_entity_poly.entity_id
_entity_poly.type
_entity_poly.pdbx_seq_one_letter_code
_entity_poly.pdbx_strand_id
1 'polypeptide(L)'
;MKGLGKIMKWILLGGAALIGIIIAGAILLLLFAGYKNENYWKYTDAKGEIEKEYAALGSYEVEYAEFDAESDVWQKYEVFYPSNIETSDEKYPMVIMANGTGIKASQYEAVLKHLASWGFIVVGNEDENSRTGASSAATLDFMLAQNEDENSVFYGHIDTDNIGIAGHSQGGVGAINAVTNQENGRYYKTIFSISATSRFHANELNKSGDGWNIEPSKINIPCAMIAGTGLFDAGNIYQYQEVLAEGEAQGICPLWWIEECYHAIPNNNTKVIARQKSKDHGDMLRSADGYMTAWFMYWLQGDEEAGKAFFGENAEIKINENWKEVQTNGQ
;
A
#
# COMPACT_ATOMS: atom_id res chain seq x y z
N MET A 1 -63.36 -1.87 -22.94
CA MET A 1 -62.01 -1.51 -23.44
C MET A 1 -61.36 -0.26 -22.76
N LYS A 2 -62.12 0.78 -22.35
CA LYS A 2 -61.51 1.98 -21.71
C LYS A 2 -60.90 1.75 -20.31
N GLY A 3 -61.31 0.74 -19.56
CA GLY A 3 -60.78 0.44 -18.22
C GLY A 3 -59.40 -0.25 -18.25
N LEU A 4 -59.18 -1.16 -19.19
CA LEU A 4 -57.93 -1.94 -19.31
C LEU A 4 -56.72 -1.06 -19.65
N GLY A 5 -56.91 -0.02 -20.48
CA GLY A 5 -55.85 0.93 -20.82
C GLY A 5 -55.42 1.83 -19.64
N LYS A 6 -56.36 2.17 -18.72
CA LYS A 6 -56.01 2.88 -17.51
C LYS A 6 -55.20 2.04 -16.54
N ILE A 7 -55.57 0.78 -16.33
CA ILE A 7 -54.84 -0.14 -15.45
C ILE A 7 -53.40 -0.39 -16.00
N MET A 8 -53.26 -0.63 -17.31
CA MET A 8 -51.96 -0.80 -17.95
C MET A 8 -51.04 0.42 -17.82
N LYS A 9 -51.62 1.64 -17.93
CA LYS A 9 -50.91 2.90 -17.73
C LYS A 9 -50.37 3.03 -16.28
N TRP A 10 -51.17 2.66 -15.28
CA TRP A 10 -50.76 2.71 -13.88
C TRP A 10 -49.70 1.64 -13.56
N ILE A 11 -49.77 0.45 -14.15
CA ILE A 11 -48.76 -0.58 -14.02
C ILE A 11 -47.43 -0.10 -14.63
N LEU A 12 -47.47 0.51 -15.83
CA LEU A 12 -46.28 1.07 -16.47
C LEU A 12 -45.66 2.24 -15.67
N LEU A 13 -46.47 3.13 -15.14
CA LEU A 13 -46.03 4.26 -14.30
C LEU A 13 -45.44 3.75 -12.96
N GLY A 14 -46.08 2.76 -12.33
CA GLY A 14 -45.56 2.13 -11.11
C GLY A 14 -44.24 1.38 -11.36
N GLY A 15 -44.15 0.66 -12.48
CA GLY A 15 -42.92 0.00 -12.90
C GLY A 15 -41.76 0.98 -13.17
N ALA A 16 -42.06 2.09 -13.88
CA ALA A 16 -41.08 3.14 -14.14
C ALA A 16 -40.61 3.83 -12.84
N ALA A 17 -41.53 4.09 -11.92
CA ALA A 17 -41.20 4.66 -10.61
C ALA A 17 -40.30 3.71 -9.78
N LEU A 18 -40.64 2.42 -9.77
CA LEU A 18 -39.81 1.39 -9.07
C LEU A 18 -38.40 1.29 -9.65
N ILE A 19 -38.29 1.27 -10.98
CA ILE A 19 -36.97 1.28 -11.66
C ILE A 19 -36.21 2.57 -11.30
N GLY A 20 -36.85 3.73 -11.30
CA GLY A 20 -36.26 5.01 -10.89
C GLY A 20 -35.71 4.97 -9.45
N ILE A 21 -36.47 4.38 -8.52
CA ILE A 21 -36.04 4.21 -7.12
C ILE A 21 -34.82 3.27 -7.02
N ILE A 22 -34.82 2.16 -7.77
CA ILE A 22 -33.69 1.21 -7.77
C ILE A 22 -32.43 1.88 -8.34
N ILE A 23 -32.55 2.61 -9.43
CA ILE A 23 -31.41 3.34 -10.03
C ILE A 23 -30.90 4.41 -9.07
N ALA A 24 -31.78 5.20 -8.46
CA ALA A 24 -31.40 6.22 -7.47
C ALA A 24 -30.69 5.58 -6.26
N GLY A 25 -31.21 4.45 -5.76
CA GLY A 25 -30.59 3.68 -4.69
C GLY A 25 -29.20 3.17 -5.07
N ALA A 26 -29.04 2.63 -6.28
CA ALA A 26 -27.74 2.18 -6.78
C ALA A 26 -26.73 3.34 -6.92
N ILE A 27 -27.18 4.49 -7.42
CA ILE A 27 -26.33 5.71 -7.51
C ILE A 27 -25.89 6.17 -6.11
N LEU A 28 -26.80 6.21 -5.14
CA LEU A 28 -26.48 6.58 -3.76
C LEU A 28 -25.49 5.61 -3.12
N LEU A 29 -25.61 4.31 -3.36
CA LEU A 29 -24.66 3.30 -2.88
C LEU A 29 -23.28 3.50 -3.51
N LEU A 30 -23.20 3.78 -4.81
CA LEU A 30 -21.94 4.07 -5.49
C LEU A 30 -21.28 5.34 -4.96
N LEU A 31 -22.06 6.42 -4.77
CA LEU A 31 -21.54 7.66 -4.18
C LEU A 31 -21.05 7.46 -2.74
N PHE A 32 -21.77 6.68 -1.95
CA PHE A 32 -21.35 6.35 -0.59
C PHE A 32 -20.09 5.47 -0.57
N ALA A 33 -19.99 4.50 -1.48
CA ALA A 33 -18.80 3.67 -1.63
C ALA A 33 -17.58 4.52 -2.05
N GLY A 34 -17.75 5.45 -2.99
CA GLY A 34 -16.72 6.43 -3.37
C GLY A 34 -16.28 7.29 -2.19
N TYR A 35 -17.24 7.90 -1.49
CA TYR A 35 -16.95 8.69 -0.29
C TYR A 35 -16.21 7.88 0.79
N LYS A 36 -16.63 6.64 1.04
CA LYS A 36 -15.97 5.75 1.99
C LYS A 36 -14.54 5.41 1.55
N ASN A 37 -14.33 5.23 0.26
CA ASN A 37 -13.02 4.94 -0.30
C ASN A 37 -12.06 6.12 -0.13
N GLU A 38 -12.51 7.34 -0.43
CA GLU A 38 -11.75 8.58 -0.27
C GLU A 38 -11.50 8.97 1.20
N ASN A 39 -12.30 8.47 2.11
CA ASN A 39 -12.23 8.78 3.55
C ASN A 39 -12.05 7.50 4.38
N TYR A 40 -11.34 6.51 3.87
CA TYR A 40 -11.22 5.19 4.49
C TYR A 40 -10.70 5.24 5.93
N TRP A 41 -9.82 6.16 6.27
CA TRP A 41 -9.28 6.36 7.62
C TRP A 41 -10.36 6.58 8.69
N LYS A 42 -11.51 7.14 8.34
CA LYS A 42 -12.67 7.28 9.25
C LYS A 42 -13.36 5.96 9.56
N TYR A 43 -13.07 4.92 8.79
CA TYR A 43 -13.72 3.60 8.86
C TYR A 43 -12.75 2.48 9.15
N THR A 44 -11.47 2.80 9.37
CA THR A 44 -10.44 1.82 9.74
C THR A 44 -10.69 1.34 11.17
N ASP A 45 -10.74 0.02 11.37
CA ASP A 45 -10.92 -0.60 12.68
C ASP A 45 -9.55 -0.80 13.35
N ALA A 46 -8.88 0.29 13.71
CA ALA A 46 -7.65 0.26 14.48
C ALA A 46 -7.96 0.01 15.97
N LYS A 47 -7.18 -0.85 16.65
CA LYS A 47 -7.36 -1.18 18.07
C LYS A 47 -6.22 -0.68 18.94
N GLY A 48 -5.00 -0.65 18.44
CA GLY A 48 -3.87 -0.06 19.13
C GLY A 48 -3.99 1.46 19.22
N GLU A 49 -3.43 2.09 20.23
CA GLU A 49 -3.46 3.55 20.38
C GLU A 49 -2.55 4.22 19.33
N ILE A 50 -1.36 3.64 19.10
CA ILE A 50 -0.43 4.08 18.05
C ILE A 50 -1.02 3.81 16.67
N GLU A 51 -1.59 2.60 16.45
CA GLU A 51 -2.28 2.29 15.20
C GLU A 51 -3.41 3.30 14.90
N LYS A 52 -4.20 3.70 15.90
CA LYS A 52 -5.28 4.69 15.74
C LYS A 52 -4.75 6.08 15.43
N GLU A 53 -3.71 6.50 16.12
CA GLU A 53 -3.08 7.81 15.93
C GLU A 53 -2.61 7.95 14.47
N TYR A 54 -1.83 6.99 13.99
CA TYR A 54 -1.26 7.06 12.64
C TYR A 54 -2.22 6.59 11.53
N ALA A 55 -3.35 5.99 11.87
CA ALA A 55 -4.46 5.75 10.92
C ALA A 55 -5.33 6.99 10.70
N ALA A 56 -5.26 8.01 11.56
CA ALA A 56 -5.93 9.28 11.32
C ALA A 56 -5.16 10.13 10.30
N LEU A 57 -5.79 11.18 9.77
CA LEU A 57 -5.04 12.18 8.98
C LEU A 57 -4.02 12.90 9.85
N GLY A 58 -2.85 13.14 9.30
CA GLY A 58 -1.84 13.99 9.88
C GLY A 58 -2.21 15.48 9.86
N SER A 59 -1.28 16.32 10.27
CA SER A 59 -1.51 17.76 10.48
C SER A 59 -1.29 18.61 9.23
N TYR A 60 -0.69 18.08 8.18
CA TYR A 60 -0.39 18.84 6.97
C TYR A 60 -1.59 18.85 6.02
N GLU A 61 -1.90 20.01 5.47
CA GLU A 61 -2.72 20.11 4.27
C GLU A 61 -1.90 19.58 3.09
N VAL A 62 -2.56 18.89 2.16
CA VAL A 62 -1.90 18.17 1.08
C VAL A 62 -2.26 18.76 -0.28
N GLU A 63 -1.23 19.06 -1.04
CA GLU A 63 -1.29 19.44 -2.44
C GLU A 63 -0.95 18.26 -3.35
N TYR A 64 -1.27 18.40 -4.63
CA TYR A 64 -1.06 17.40 -5.67
C TYR A 64 -0.40 18.01 -6.90
N ALA A 65 0.58 17.30 -7.46
CA ALA A 65 1.17 17.60 -8.74
C ALA A 65 1.25 16.34 -9.60
N GLU A 66 1.05 16.49 -10.89
CA GLU A 66 1.15 15.44 -11.91
C GLU A 66 2.22 15.80 -12.93
N PHE A 67 3.02 14.82 -13.32
CA PHE A 67 4.07 14.99 -14.32
C PHE A 67 4.02 13.86 -15.34
N ASP A 68 4.11 14.19 -16.62
CA ASP A 68 4.24 13.18 -17.67
C ASP A 68 5.56 12.42 -17.52
N ALA A 69 5.49 11.10 -17.60
CA ALA A 69 6.68 10.26 -17.64
C ALA A 69 7.10 10.00 -19.08
N GLU A 70 8.41 9.93 -19.32
CA GLU A 70 8.95 9.51 -20.63
C GLU A 70 8.81 7.99 -20.84
N SER A 71 7.64 7.45 -20.56
CA SER A 71 7.34 6.02 -20.64
C SER A 71 5.86 5.75 -20.92
N ASP A 72 5.59 4.99 -21.96
CA ASP A 72 4.24 4.52 -22.28
C ASP A 72 3.71 3.50 -21.25
N VAL A 73 4.58 2.93 -20.39
CA VAL A 73 4.21 1.91 -19.39
C VAL A 73 3.69 2.56 -18.14
N TRP A 74 4.43 3.48 -17.53
CA TRP A 74 4.00 4.16 -16.31
C TRP A 74 3.49 5.59 -16.50
N GLN A 75 3.44 6.06 -17.71
CA GLN A 75 2.73 7.22 -18.27
C GLN A 75 2.97 8.52 -17.52
N LYS A 76 2.76 8.57 -16.21
CA LYS A 76 2.91 9.76 -15.38
C LYS A 76 3.30 9.44 -13.94
N TYR A 77 3.81 10.48 -13.27
CA TYR A 77 4.08 10.48 -11.85
C TYR A 77 3.02 11.31 -11.13
N GLU A 78 2.48 10.79 -10.06
CA GLU A 78 1.49 11.44 -9.20
C GLU A 78 2.12 11.73 -7.85
N VAL A 79 2.23 13.00 -7.48
CA VAL A 79 2.95 13.46 -6.29
C VAL A 79 2.00 14.17 -5.34
N PHE A 80 1.88 13.65 -4.13
CA PHE A 80 1.16 14.26 -3.01
C PHE A 80 2.17 14.79 -2.01
N TYR A 81 2.01 16.03 -1.56
CA TYR A 81 3.01 16.69 -0.71
C TYR A 81 2.39 17.74 0.20
N PRO A 82 3.09 18.12 1.32
CA PRO A 82 2.64 19.18 2.20
C PRO A 82 2.50 20.53 1.49
N SER A 83 1.34 21.19 1.63
CA SER A 83 1.02 22.43 0.90
C SER A 83 1.93 23.61 1.22
N ASN A 84 2.64 23.55 2.33
CA ASN A 84 3.58 24.60 2.74
C ASN A 84 5.01 24.43 2.19
N ILE A 85 5.24 23.47 1.28
CA ILE A 85 6.58 23.12 0.78
C ILE A 85 7.36 24.35 0.24
N GLU A 86 6.73 25.18 -0.58
CA GLU A 86 7.36 26.36 -1.19
C GLU A 86 7.67 27.50 -0.19
N THR A 87 7.05 27.46 1.00
CA THR A 87 7.22 28.50 2.02
C THR A 87 7.99 28.02 3.25
N SER A 88 8.42 26.77 3.22
CA SER A 88 9.19 26.13 4.29
C SER A 88 10.65 25.98 3.88
N ASP A 89 11.56 26.18 4.81
CA ASP A 89 12.99 25.85 4.65
C ASP A 89 13.28 24.37 4.99
N GLU A 90 12.23 23.58 5.30
CA GLU A 90 12.35 22.18 5.69
C GLU A 90 12.54 21.28 4.46
N LYS A 91 13.22 20.16 4.69
CA LYS A 91 13.24 19.02 3.76
C LYS A 91 12.28 17.96 4.24
N TYR A 92 11.54 17.42 3.31
CA TYR A 92 10.53 16.38 3.58
C TYR A 92 11.04 15.01 3.16
N PRO A 93 10.92 13.98 4.00
CA PRO A 93 11.20 12.61 3.61
C PRO A 93 10.22 12.17 2.51
N MET A 94 10.66 11.23 1.68
CA MET A 94 9.88 10.77 0.54
C MET A 94 9.50 9.30 0.68
N VAL A 95 8.28 8.97 0.25
CA VAL A 95 7.80 7.58 0.13
C VAL A 95 7.36 7.30 -1.31
N ILE A 96 7.93 6.26 -1.90
CA ILE A 96 7.50 5.76 -3.21
C ILE A 96 6.54 4.60 -2.98
N MET A 97 5.41 4.61 -3.72
CA MET A 97 4.39 3.57 -3.64
C MET A 97 4.40 2.73 -4.92
N ALA A 98 4.75 1.45 -4.79
CA ALA A 98 4.71 0.49 -5.87
C ALA A 98 3.32 -0.15 -6.01
N ASN A 99 2.80 -0.21 -7.24
CA ASN A 99 1.43 -0.58 -7.54
C ASN A 99 1.16 -2.09 -7.50
N GLY A 100 -0.05 -2.49 -7.12
CA GLY A 100 -0.55 -3.85 -7.31
C GLY A 100 -0.84 -4.18 -8.78
N THR A 101 -1.09 -5.46 -9.08
CA THR A 101 -1.41 -5.91 -10.44
C THR A 101 -2.66 -5.23 -10.99
N GLY A 102 -2.53 -4.59 -12.15
CA GLY A 102 -3.62 -3.92 -12.85
C GLY A 102 -4.17 -2.69 -12.13
N ILE A 103 -3.43 -2.15 -11.15
CA ILE A 103 -3.83 -0.99 -10.35
C ILE A 103 -2.83 0.14 -10.57
N LYS A 104 -3.35 1.32 -10.83
CA LYS A 104 -2.61 2.58 -11.01
C LYS A 104 -2.62 3.40 -9.74
N ALA A 105 -1.64 4.29 -9.54
CA ALA A 105 -1.60 5.19 -8.38
C ALA A 105 -2.88 6.03 -8.24
N SER A 106 -3.42 6.52 -9.36
CA SER A 106 -4.69 7.26 -9.43
C SER A 106 -5.92 6.50 -8.88
N GLN A 107 -5.82 5.19 -8.68
CA GLN A 107 -6.93 4.39 -8.13
C GLN A 107 -6.91 4.30 -6.59
N TYR A 108 -5.84 4.78 -5.94
CA TYR A 108 -5.72 4.78 -4.47
C TYR A 108 -5.09 6.07 -3.92
N GLU A 109 -5.34 7.20 -4.58
CA GLU A 109 -4.87 8.54 -4.17
C GLU A 109 -5.10 8.84 -2.68
N ALA A 110 -6.22 8.36 -2.12
CA ALA A 110 -6.53 8.56 -0.71
C ALA A 110 -5.43 8.01 0.23
N VAL A 111 -4.74 6.93 -0.13
CA VAL A 111 -3.62 6.37 0.65
C VAL A 111 -2.38 7.25 0.51
N LEU A 112 -2.08 7.72 -0.71
CA LEU A 112 -0.96 8.62 -0.97
C LEU A 112 -1.17 9.94 -0.21
N LYS A 113 -2.37 10.50 -0.30
CA LYS A 113 -2.77 11.72 0.42
C LYS A 113 -2.70 11.55 1.93
N HIS A 114 -3.11 10.38 2.45
CA HIS A 114 -3.03 10.11 3.87
C HIS A 114 -1.57 10.17 4.37
N LEU A 115 -0.67 9.45 3.72
CA LEU A 115 0.77 9.52 4.06
C LEU A 115 1.32 10.94 3.93
N ALA A 116 0.97 11.68 2.86
CA ALA A 116 1.44 13.05 2.68
C ALA A 116 0.97 13.99 3.80
N SER A 117 -0.22 13.74 4.38
CA SER A 117 -0.72 14.52 5.52
C SER A 117 0.14 14.39 6.79
N TRP A 118 1.04 13.39 6.84
CA TRP A 118 2.01 13.17 7.90
C TRP A 118 3.39 13.79 7.59
N GLY A 119 3.47 14.65 6.57
CA GLY A 119 4.70 15.38 6.24
C GLY A 119 5.64 14.63 5.31
N PHE A 120 5.12 13.72 4.49
CA PHE A 120 5.90 13.05 3.45
C PHE A 120 5.61 13.64 2.05
N ILE A 121 6.60 13.62 1.17
CA ILE A 121 6.37 13.66 -0.26
C ILE A 121 6.09 12.22 -0.70
N VAL A 122 4.90 11.95 -1.21
CA VAL A 122 4.45 10.59 -1.57
C VAL A 122 4.24 10.50 -3.07
N VAL A 123 4.90 9.53 -3.70
CA VAL A 123 4.91 9.45 -5.17
C VAL A 123 4.47 8.08 -5.65
N GLY A 124 3.52 8.08 -6.55
CA GLY A 124 3.10 6.91 -7.33
C GLY A 124 3.29 7.13 -8.82
N ASN A 125 3.05 6.09 -9.60
CA ASN A 125 3.02 6.13 -11.07
C ASN A 125 1.88 5.25 -11.60
N GLU A 126 1.68 5.24 -12.93
CA GLU A 126 0.58 4.49 -13.56
C GLU A 126 0.98 3.09 -14.05
N ASP A 127 2.12 2.53 -13.58
CA ASP A 127 2.54 1.18 -13.94
C ASP A 127 1.65 0.12 -13.29
N GLU A 128 0.92 -0.63 -14.10
CA GLU A 128 0.09 -1.76 -13.67
C GLU A 128 0.90 -3.04 -13.39
N ASN A 129 2.24 -2.99 -13.59
CA ASN A 129 3.15 -4.14 -13.52
C ASN A 129 4.46 -3.85 -12.78
N SER A 130 4.40 -3.23 -11.62
CA SER A 130 5.55 -2.71 -10.85
C SER A 130 6.53 -3.76 -10.29
N ARG A 131 6.27 -5.05 -10.44
CA ARG A 131 6.97 -6.17 -9.78
C ARG A 131 8.49 -6.21 -9.94
N THR A 132 9.02 -5.66 -11.02
CA THR A 132 10.47 -5.62 -11.26
C THR A 132 11.19 -4.55 -10.45
N GLY A 133 10.44 -3.59 -9.87
CA GLY A 133 10.99 -2.39 -9.24
C GLY A 133 11.46 -1.31 -10.23
N ALA A 134 11.41 -1.56 -11.54
CA ALA A 134 11.95 -0.63 -12.55
C ALA A 134 11.18 0.70 -12.60
N SER A 135 9.84 0.66 -12.51
CA SER A 135 9.04 1.89 -12.47
C SER A 135 9.24 2.67 -11.17
N SER A 136 9.44 1.98 -10.04
CA SER A 136 9.80 2.64 -8.77
C SER A 136 11.19 3.27 -8.83
N ALA A 137 12.15 2.61 -9.49
CA ALA A 137 13.49 3.18 -9.72
C ALA A 137 13.43 4.43 -10.60
N ALA A 138 12.67 4.39 -11.70
CA ALA A 138 12.46 5.55 -12.55
C ALA A 138 11.75 6.71 -11.83
N THR A 139 10.77 6.40 -10.97
CA THR A 139 10.09 7.39 -10.10
C THR A 139 11.08 8.06 -9.14
N LEU A 140 11.98 7.28 -8.55
CA LEU A 140 13.02 7.80 -7.67
C LEU A 140 13.98 8.74 -8.44
N ASP A 141 14.48 8.31 -9.59
CA ASP A 141 15.40 9.13 -10.41
C ASP A 141 14.72 10.44 -10.85
N PHE A 142 13.44 10.37 -11.25
CA PHE A 142 12.65 11.55 -11.58
C PHE A 142 12.58 12.53 -10.40
N MET A 143 12.24 12.08 -9.22
CA MET A 143 12.10 12.93 -8.04
C MET A 143 13.45 13.51 -7.58
N LEU A 144 14.53 12.75 -7.69
CA LEU A 144 15.87 13.27 -7.41
C LEU A 144 16.24 14.39 -8.39
N ALA A 145 15.87 14.26 -9.69
CA ALA A 145 16.05 15.32 -10.67
C ALA A 145 15.17 16.54 -10.37
N GLN A 146 13.93 16.35 -9.91
CA GLN A 146 13.06 17.46 -9.46
C GLN A 146 13.65 18.21 -8.27
N ASN A 147 14.35 17.53 -7.38
CA ASN A 147 15.03 18.17 -6.24
C ASN A 147 16.23 19.04 -6.67
N GLU A 148 16.77 18.83 -7.85
CA GLU A 148 17.90 19.59 -8.43
C GLU A 148 17.44 20.68 -9.42
N ASP A 149 16.19 20.66 -9.88
CA ASP A 149 15.65 21.64 -10.83
C ASP A 149 15.12 22.89 -10.11
N GLU A 150 15.77 24.02 -10.30
CA GLU A 150 15.40 25.33 -9.73
C GLU A 150 13.99 25.81 -10.10
N ASN A 151 13.38 25.23 -11.12
CA ASN A 151 11.99 25.53 -11.53
C ASN A 151 10.95 24.59 -10.91
N SER A 152 11.39 23.58 -10.21
CA SER A 152 10.51 22.61 -9.55
C SER A 152 10.07 23.10 -8.17
N VAL A 153 8.81 22.84 -7.83
CA VAL A 153 8.30 23.05 -6.46
C VAL A 153 9.07 22.20 -5.43
N PHE A 154 9.75 21.14 -5.87
CA PHE A 154 10.53 20.23 -5.03
C PHE A 154 12.00 20.62 -4.92
N TYR A 155 12.44 21.72 -5.54
CA TYR A 155 13.84 22.15 -5.53
C TYR A 155 14.40 22.33 -4.10
N GLY A 156 15.34 21.46 -3.74
CA GLY A 156 15.98 21.47 -2.43
C GLY A 156 15.12 21.00 -1.24
N HIS A 157 13.86 20.58 -1.49
CA HIS A 157 12.91 20.21 -0.45
C HIS A 157 12.81 18.69 -0.19
N ILE A 158 13.44 17.84 -0.99
CA ILE A 158 13.45 16.41 -0.74
C ILE A 158 14.59 16.06 0.21
N ASP A 159 14.28 15.37 1.30
CA ASP A 159 15.27 14.75 2.18
C ASP A 159 15.75 13.43 1.54
N THR A 160 16.83 13.52 0.78
CA THR A 160 17.39 12.39 0.03
C THR A 160 18.04 11.32 0.90
N ASP A 161 18.26 11.60 2.19
CA ASP A 161 18.76 10.62 3.15
C ASP A 161 17.62 9.83 3.83
N ASN A 162 16.37 10.25 3.64
CA ASN A 162 15.18 9.67 4.26
C ASN A 162 14.11 9.30 3.23
N ILE A 163 14.40 8.29 2.41
CA ILE A 163 13.50 7.78 1.36
C ILE A 163 13.03 6.37 1.74
N GLY A 164 11.72 6.15 1.75
CA GLY A 164 11.09 4.86 1.95
C GLY A 164 10.36 4.33 0.72
N ILE A 165 10.03 3.06 0.75
CA ILE A 165 9.21 2.44 -0.29
C ILE A 165 8.17 1.52 0.34
N ALA A 166 6.93 1.61 -0.16
CA ALA A 166 5.86 0.67 0.15
C ALA A 166 5.26 0.08 -1.13
N GLY A 167 4.53 -1.01 -0.97
CA GLY A 167 3.77 -1.59 -2.06
C GLY A 167 2.88 -2.72 -1.59
N HIS A 168 1.78 -2.93 -2.31
CA HIS A 168 0.79 -3.95 -2.03
C HIS A 168 0.76 -5.01 -3.13
N SER A 169 0.61 -6.29 -2.77
CA SER A 169 0.48 -7.38 -3.72
C SER A 169 1.73 -7.50 -4.61
N GLN A 170 1.58 -7.41 -5.93
CA GLN A 170 2.68 -7.26 -6.88
C GLN A 170 3.61 -6.10 -6.51
N GLY A 171 3.04 -4.98 -6.01
CA GLY A 171 3.81 -3.83 -5.54
C GLY A 171 4.66 -4.15 -4.30
N GLY A 172 4.21 -5.07 -3.44
CA GLY A 172 5.02 -5.58 -2.34
C GLY A 172 6.27 -6.32 -2.82
N VAL A 173 6.15 -7.06 -3.92
CA VAL A 173 7.29 -7.65 -4.65
C VAL A 173 8.14 -6.55 -5.29
N GLY A 174 7.51 -5.60 -5.97
CA GLY A 174 8.18 -4.47 -6.63
C GLY A 174 8.97 -3.59 -5.69
N ALA A 175 8.44 -3.32 -4.49
CA ALA A 175 9.13 -2.54 -3.46
C ALA A 175 10.44 -3.23 -3.01
N ILE A 176 10.41 -4.54 -2.81
CA ILE A 176 11.62 -5.32 -2.47
C ILE A 176 12.59 -5.33 -3.66
N ASN A 177 12.11 -5.56 -4.88
CA ASN A 177 12.96 -5.60 -6.06
C ASN A 177 13.55 -4.22 -6.42
N ALA A 178 12.85 -3.12 -6.12
CA ALA A 178 13.41 -1.77 -6.26
C ALA A 178 14.65 -1.57 -5.38
N VAL A 179 14.63 -2.11 -4.17
CA VAL A 179 15.77 -2.03 -3.23
C VAL A 179 16.89 -2.98 -3.61
N THR A 180 16.55 -4.23 -3.99
CA THR A 180 17.54 -5.30 -4.11
C THR A 180 18.13 -5.48 -5.50
N ASN A 181 17.41 -5.04 -6.54
CA ASN A 181 17.74 -5.34 -7.94
C ASN A 181 17.93 -4.08 -8.82
N GLN A 182 17.62 -2.88 -8.30
CA GLN A 182 17.83 -1.63 -9.05
C GLN A 182 19.05 -0.87 -8.56
N GLU A 183 19.78 -0.18 -9.46
CA GLU A 183 21.03 0.51 -9.14
C GLU A 183 20.88 1.62 -8.09
N ASN A 184 19.73 2.34 -8.15
CA ASN A 184 19.37 3.39 -7.20
C ASN A 184 18.70 2.86 -5.92
N GLY A 185 18.57 1.55 -5.74
CA GLY A 185 18.02 0.92 -4.54
C GLY A 185 18.72 1.33 -3.24
N ARG A 186 19.98 1.77 -3.33
CA ARG A 186 20.78 2.27 -2.18
C ARG A 186 20.24 3.54 -1.53
N TYR A 187 19.38 4.30 -2.20
CA TYR A 187 18.75 5.49 -1.64
C TYR A 187 17.63 5.17 -0.65
N TYR A 188 17.04 3.97 -0.75
CA TYR A 188 15.99 3.59 0.18
C TYR A 188 16.55 3.28 1.57
N LYS A 189 15.88 3.82 2.59
CA LYS A 189 16.21 3.61 4.00
C LYS A 189 15.35 2.54 4.66
N THR A 190 14.16 2.28 4.12
CA THR A 190 13.24 1.29 4.68
C THR A 190 12.20 0.81 3.67
N ILE A 191 11.66 -0.41 3.92
CA ILE A 191 10.62 -1.07 3.11
C ILE A 191 9.40 -1.36 4.00
N PHE A 192 8.20 -1.11 3.47
CA PHE A 192 6.94 -1.62 4.02
C PHE A 192 6.19 -2.41 2.95
N SER A 193 6.30 -3.74 2.99
CA SER A 193 5.74 -4.65 1.99
C SER A 193 4.44 -5.26 2.49
N ILE A 194 3.36 -5.06 1.74
CA ILE A 194 2.00 -5.47 2.10
C ILE A 194 1.56 -6.60 1.17
N SER A 195 1.23 -7.77 1.74
CA SER A 195 0.68 -8.91 1.01
C SER A 195 1.46 -9.30 -0.24
N ALA A 196 2.80 -9.26 -0.16
CA ALA A 196 3.70 -9.57 -1.29
C ALA A 196 3.48 -11.00 -1.79
N THR A 197 3.32 -11.13 -3.10
CA THR A 197 3.07 -12.41 -3.77
C THR A 197 4.12 -13.46 -3.41
N SER A 198 3.66 -14.62 -2.94
CA SER A 198 4.52 -15.73 -2.53
C SER A 198 5.25 -16.37 -3.71
N ARG A 199 6.38 -17.03 -3.42
CA ARG A 199 7.14 -17.79 -4.42
C ARG A 199 6.34 -18.94 -5.07
N PHE A 200 5.30 -19.44 -4.40
CA PHE A 200 4.39 -20.41 -5.00
C PHE A 200 3.69 -19.84 -6.23
N HIS A 201 3.07 -18.66 -6.09
CA HIS A 201 2.43 -17.99 -7.22
C HIS A 201 3.45 -17.39 -8.19
N ALA A 202 4.58 -16.87 -7.69
CA ALA A 202 5.65 -16.33 -8.52
C ALA A 202 6.17 -17.36 -9.54
N ASN A 203 6.33 -18.62 -9.15
CA ASN A 203 6.77 -19.69 -10.05
C ASN A 203 5.80 -19.91 -11.24
N GLU A 204 4.49 -19.75 -11.02
CA GLU A 204 3.50 -19.83 -12.11
C GLU A 204 3.47 -18.53 -12.93
N LEU A 205 3.50 -17.40 -12.29
CA LEU A 205 3.40 -16.08 -12.93
C LEU A 205 4.63 -15.73 -13.78
N ASN A 206 5.83 -16.18 -13.40
CA ASN A 206 7.05 -16.01 -14.19
C ASN A 206 6.99 -16.71 -15.56
N LYS A 207 6.07 -17.66 -15.78
CA LYS A 207 5.82 -18.24 -17.12
C LYS A 207 5.26 -17.23 -18.11
N SER A 208 4.65 -16.14 -17.62
CA SER A 208 4.07 -15.06 -18.42
C SER A 208 4.83 -13.73 -18.33
N GLY A 209 5.91 -13.67 -17.55
CA GLY A 209 6.76 -12.48 -17.41
C GLY A 209 7.58 -12.48 -16.13
N ASP A 210 8.81 -12.04 -16.20
CA ASP A 210 9.80 -12.03 -15.12
C ASP A 210 9.48 -11.03 -14.00
N GLY A 211 10.24 -11.10 -12.91
CA GLY A 211 10.25 -10.13 -11.82
C GLY A 211 9.32 -10.43 -10.65
N TRP A 212 8.68 -11.60 -10.63
CA TRP A 212 7.82 -12.02 -9.51
C TRP A 212 8.61 -12.55 -8.31
N ASN A 213 9.84 -13.02 -8.52
CA ASN A 213 10.68 -13.51 -7.44
C ASN A 213 11.36 -12.36 -6.70
N ILE A 214 11.46 -12.51 -5.39
CA ILE A 214 12.26 -11.64 -4.52
C ILE A 214 13.39 -12.45 -3.89
N GLU A 215 14.45 -11.77 -3.50
CA GLU A 215 15.58 -12.35 -2.76
C GLU A 215 15.68 -11.71 -1.36
N PRO A 216 14.94 -12.19 -0.37
CA PRO A 216 14.88 -11.56 0.96
C PRO A 216 16.28 -11.49 1.63
N SER A 217 17.19 -12.41 1.31
CA SER A 217 18.56 -12.40 1.82
C SER A 217 19.40 -11.19 1.37
N LYS A 218 18.97 -10.47 0.33
CA LYS A 218 19.62 -9.24 -0.13
C LYS A 218 19.09 -7.97 0.55
N ILE A 219 18.00 -8.08 1.32
CA ILE A 219 17.45 -6.93 2.04
C ILE A 219 18.41 -6.56 3.16
N ASN A 220 19.00 -5.37 3.09
CA ASN A 220 20.00 -4.86 4.04
C ASN A 220 19.55 -3.57 4.76
N ILE A 221 18.27 -3.21 4.65
CA ILE A 221 17.62 -2.08 5.29
C ILE A 221 16.39 -2.56 6.08
N PRO A 222 15.90 -1.81 7.06
CA PRO A 222 14.70 -2.16 7.83
C PRO A 222 13.52 -2.53 6.93
N CYS A 223 12.87 -3.65 7.24
CA CYS A 223 11.82 -4.20 6.41
C CYS A 223 10.66 -4.74 7.25
N ALA A 224 9.45 -4.22 6.99
CA ALA A 224 8.21 -4.81 7.46
C ALA A 224 7.52 -5.57 6.32
N MET A 225 7.08 -6.81 6.59
CA MET A 225 6.27 -7.60 5.66
C MET A 225 5.00 -8.03 6.38
N ILE A 226 3.87 -7.56 5.91
CA ILE A 226 2.58 -7.82 6.54
C ILE A 226 1.58 -8.41 5.55
N ALA A 227 0.61 -9.15 6.06
CA ALA A 227 -0.44 -9.78 5.26
C ALA A 227 -1.75 -9.90 6.03
N GLY A 228 -2.82 -10.25 5.35
CA GLY A 228 -4.10 -10.58 5.95
C GLY A 228 -4.21 -12.05 6.38
N THR A 229 -5.32 -12.38 7.04
CA THR A 229 -5.67 -13.77 7.37
C THR A 229 -6.85 -14.29 6.56
N GLY A 230 -7.38 -13.50 5.63
CA GLY A 230 -8.44 -13.91 4.72
C GLY A 230 -7.98 -14.93 3.70
N LEU A 231 -8.93 -15.53 2.99
CA LEU A 231 -8.66 -16.66 2.10
C LEU A 231 -7.71 -16.32 0.95
N PHE A 232 -7.81 -15.13 0.38
CA PHE A 232 -6.93 -14.73 -0.73
C PHE A 232 -5.50 -14.52 -0.27
N ASP A 233 -5.27 -13.97 0.93
CA ASP A 233 -3.91 -13.81 1.47
C ASP A 233 -3.39 -15.11 2.07
N ALA A 234 -4.16 -15.73 2.97
CA ALA A 234 -3.69 -16.88 3.76
C ALA A 234 -3.81 -18.22 3.04
N GLY A 235 -4.79 -18.37 2.16
CA GLY A 235 -5.20 -19.69 1.69
C GLY A 235 -5.87 -20.51 2.79
N ASN A 236 -6.08 -21.79 2.54
CA ASN A 236 -6.60 -22.74 3.52
C ASN A 236 -5.64 -23.89 3.84
N ILE A 237 -4.37 -23.73 3.50
CA ILE A 237 -3.28 -24.63 3.88
C ILE A 237 -2.22 -23.86 4.67
N TYR A 238 -1.54 -24.56 5.59
CA TYR A 238 -0.61 -23.94 6.55
C TYR A 238 0.86 -24.08 6.15
N GLN A 239 1.15 -24.94 5.15
CA GLN A 239 2.51 -25.20 4.70
C GLN A 239 2.60 -25.10 3.18
N TYR A 240 3.78 -24.82 2.68
CA TYR A 240 4.00 -24.81 1.25
C TYR A 240 3.74 -26.19 0.62
N GLN A 241 2.94 -26.23 -0.44
CA GLN A 241 2.67 -27.40 -1.25
C GLN A 241 2.78 -27.06 -2.73
N GLU A 242 3.50 -27.85 -3.49
CA GLU A 242 3.61 -27.67 -4.95
C GLU A 242 2.34 -28.11 -5.67
N VAL A 243 1.66 -29.13 -5.11
CA VAL A 243 0.40 -29.67 -5.64
C VAL A 243 -0.67 -29.56 -4.58
N LEU A 244 -1.76 -28.87 -4.92
CA LEU A 244 -2.91 -28.71 -4.05
C LEU A 244 -3.90 -29.85 -4.24
N ALA A 245 -4.48 -30.35 -3.14
CA ALA A 245 -5.62 -31.28 -3.20
C ALA A 245 -6.90 -30.52 -3.61
N GLU A 246 -7.94 -31.29 -3.98
CA GLU A 246 -9.24 -30.69 -4.32
C GLU A 246 -9.79 -29.90 -3.12
N GLY A 247 -10.19 -28.65 -3.35
CA GLY A 247 -10.70 -27.73 -2.31
C GLY A 247 -9.63 -27.01 -1.47
N GLU A 248 -8.34 -27.28 -1.71
CA GLU A 248 -7.26 -26.52 -1.11
C GLU A 248 -6.90 -25.28 -1.94
N ALA A 249 -6.54 -24.20 -1.27
CA ALA A 249 -6.06 -22.96 -1.89
C ALA A 249 -4.78 -22.48 -1.23
N GLN A 250 -3.76 -22.22 -2.03
CA GLN A 250 -2.58 -21.50 -1.59
C GLN A 250 -2.87 -20.00 -1.62
N GLY A 251 -2.62 -19.32 -0.51
CA GLY A 251 -2.80 -17.87 -0.44
C GLY A 251 -1.74 -17.10 -1.23
N ILE A 252 -2.06 -15.85 -1.55
CA ILE A 252 -1.13 -14.94 -2.24
C ILE A 252 0.07 -14.65 -1.33
N CYS A 253 -0.19 -14.35 -0.04
CA CYS A 253 0.83 -14.07 0.97
C CYS A 253 0.57 -14.87 2.26
N PRO A 254 0.70 -16.21 2.24
CA PRO A 254 0.45 -17.06 3.38
C PRO A 254 1.52 -16.92 4.46
N LEU A 255 1.22 -17.36 5.69
CA LEU A 255 2.13 -17.27 6.83
C LEU A 255 3.50 -17.88 6.54
N TRP A 256 3.53 -19.11 6.01
CA TRP A 256 4.78 -19.80 5.70
C TRP A 256 5.73 -18.96 4.82
N TRP A 257 5.14 -18.12 3.93
CA TRP A 257 5.92 -17.26 3.03
C TRP A 257 6.56 -16.09 3.75
N ILE A 258 5.80 -15.34 4.54
CA ILE A 258 6.39 -14.22 5.29
C ILE A 258 7.36 -14.69 6.37
N GLU A 259 7.15 -15.88 6.95
CA GLU A 259 8.12 -16.52 7.87
C GLU A 259 9.40 -16.93 7.14
N GLU A 260 9.29 -17.52 5.94
CA GLU A 260 10.44 -17.84 5.09
C GLU A 260 11.25 -16.58 4.77
N CYS A 261 10.58 -15.49 4.38
CA CYS A 261 11.23 -14.21 4.15
C CYS A 261 11.90 -13.67 5.43
N TYR A 262 11.19 -13.70 6.56
CA TYR A 262 11.73 -13.25 7.85
C TYR A 262 13.02 -13.98 8.22
N HIS A 263 13.06 -15.28 8.02
CA HIS A 263 14.26 -16.08 8.31
C HIS A 263 15.40 -15.86 7.31
N ALA A 264 15.06 -15.54 6.06
CA ALA A 264 16.06 -15.26 5.02
C ALA A 264 16.68 -13.86 5.13
N ILE A 265 15.92 -12.85 5.58
CA ILE A 265 16.45 -11.50 5.84
C ILE A 265 17.55 -11.58 6.92
N PRO A 266 18.74 -10.98 6.71
CA PRO A 266 19.84 -11.06 7.67
C PRO A 266 19.45 -10.59 9.08
N ASN A 267 19.96 -11.27 10.11
CA ASN A 267 19.60 -10.99 11.51
C ASN A 267 20.15 -9.66 12.05
N ASN A 268 21.15 -9.10 11.41
CA ASN A 268 21.67 -7.76 11.73
C ASN A 268 20.82 -6.63 11.13
N ASN A 269 19.78 -6.98 10.37
CA ASN A 269 18.82 -6.05 9.84
C ASN A 269 17.52 -6.06 10.65
N THR A 270 16.91 -4.91 10.88
CA THR A 270 15.61 -4.82 11.56
C THR A 270 14.52 -5.33 10.65
N LYS A 271 13.72 -6.27 11.16
CA LYS A 271 12.66 -6.93 10.40
C LYS A 271 11.43 -7.21 11.26
N VAL A 272 10.27 -7.02 10.66
CA VAL A 272 8.97 -7.27 11.27
C VAL A 272 8.10 -8.06 10.30
N ILE A 273 7.43 -9.10 10.80
CA ILE A 273 6.29 -9.72 10.11
C ILE A 273 5.08 -9.75 11.02
N ALA A 274 3.90 -9.61 10.44
CA ALA A 274 2.63 -9.72 11.16
C ALA A 274 1.48 -10.02 10.19
N ARG A 275 0.38 -10.60 10.71
CA ARG A 275 -0.86 -10.74 9.95
C ARG A 275 -2.05 -10.08 10.63
N GLN A 276 -2.85 -9.36 9.85
CA GLN A 276 -4.05 -8.70 10.35
C GLN A 276 -5.25 -9.64 10.29
N LYS A 277 -5.89 -9.85 11.45
CA LYS A 277 -7.05 -10.73 11.59
C LYS A 277 -8.24 -10.23 10.79
N SER A 278 -8.94 -11.17 10.16
CA SER A 278 -10.18 -10.90 9.42
C SER A 278 -10.06 -9.91 8.26
N LYS A 279 -8.85 -9.59 7.85
CA LYS A 279 -8.59 -8.82 6.63
C LYS A 279 -8.10 -9.74 5.53
N ASP A 280 -8.49 -9.44 4.32
CA ASP A 280 -8.06 -10.20 3.15
C ASP A 280 -7.24 -9.33 2.20
N HIS A 281 -6.66 -9.92 1.19
CA HIS A 281 -5.73 -9.31 0.25
C HIS A 281 -6.14 -7.89 -0.21
N GLY A 282 -7.39 -7.72 -0.63
CA GLY A 282 -7.92 -6.44 -1.11
C GLY A 282 -8.13 -5.37 -0.02
N ASP A 283 -8.15 -5.76 1.26
CA ASP A 283 -8.33 -4.83 2.38
C ASP A 283 -7.01 -4.25 2.87
N MET A 284 -5.90 -4.99 2.69
CA MET A 284 -4.65 -4.78 3.43
C MET A 284 -4.02 -3.42 3.22
N LEU A 285 -4.06 -2.87 2.00
CA LEU A 285 -3.44 -1.55 1.73
C LEU A 285 -4.02 -0.44 2.62
N ARG A 286 -5.32 -0.47 2.89
CA ARG A 286 -6.00 0.53 3.72
C ARG A 286 -6.06 0.17 5.19
N SER A 287 -6.19 -1.12 5.48
CA SER A 287 -6.35 -1.56 6.87
C SER A 287 -5.03 -1.58 7.65
N ALA A 288 -3.91 -1.69 6.96
CA ALA A 288 -2.57 -1.65 7.55
C ALA A 288 -1.93 -0.26 7.56
N ASP A 289 -2.64 0.74 7.05
CA ASP A 289 -2.11 2.09 6.81
C ASP A 289 -1.64 2.78 8.09
N GLY A 290 -2.30 2.58 9.23
CA GLY A 290 -1.86 3.12 10.51
C GLY A 290 -0.45 2.64 10.88
N TYR A 291 -0.18 1.35 10.77
CA TYR A 291 1.17 0.84 11.02
C TYR A 291 2.16 1.14 9.87
N MET A 292 1.70 1.26 8.63
CA MET A 292 2.57 1.74 7.54
C MET A 292 3.03 3.17 7.80
N THR A 293 2.13 4.04 8.20
CA THR A 293 2.44 5.43 8.55
C THR A 293 3.38 5.49 9.75
N ALA A 294 3.07 4.77 10.85
CA ALA A 294 3.95 4.69 12.02
C ALA A 294 5.36 4.18 11.68
N TRP A 295 5.46 3.19 10.78
CA TRP A 295 6.74 2.67 10.30
C TRP A 295 7.58 3.75 9.64
N PHE A 296 6.99 4.53 8.73
CA PHE A 296 7.69 5.62 8.05
C PHE A 296 7.99 6.80 8.97
N MET A 297 7.10 7.13 9.90
CA MET A 297 7.36 8.16 10.91
C MET A 297 8.61 7.82 11.74
N TYR A 298 8.73 6.58 12.18
CA TYR A 298 9.91 6.14 12.95
C TYR A 298 11.19 6.16 12.09
N TRP A 299 11.17 5.48 10.93
CA TRP A 299 12.40 5.30 10.15
C TRP A 299 12.85 6.54 9.38
N LEU A 300 11.93 7.39 8.95
CA LEU A 300 12.24 8.52 8.09
C LEU A 300 12.16 9.88 8.79
N GLN A 301 11.39 10.00 9.87
CA GLN A 301 11.26 11.23 10.64
C GLN A 301 11.84 11.13 12.05
N GLY A 302 12.24 9.92 12.49
CA GLY A 302 12.83 9.71 13.81
C GLY A 302 11.81 9.77 14.97
N ASP A 303 10.54 9.48 14.68
CA ASP A 303 9.48 9.50 15.68
C ASP A 303 9.55 8.25 16.58
N GLU A 304 10.10 8.43 17.78
CA GLU A 304 10.29 7.34 18.75
C GLU A 304 8.96 6.78 19.29
N GLU A 305 7.87 7.57 19.32
CA GLU A 305 6.55 7.07 19.74
C GLU A 305 6.00 6.09 18.70
N ALA A 306 6.14 6.41 17.41
CA ALA A 306 5.79 5.50 16.32
C ALA A 306 6.57 4.18 16.41
N GLY A 307 7.84 4.22 16.80
CA GLY A 307 8.70 3.04 16.98
C GLY A 307 8.17 2.05 18.01
N LYS A 308 7.46 2.52 19.04
CA LYS A 308 6.85 1.67 20.07
C LYS A 308 5.76 0.74 19.51
N ALA A 309 5.26 1.01 18.31
CA ALA A 309 4.38 0.08 17.60
C ALA A 309 5.06 -1.28 17.34
N PHE A 310 6.37 -1.29 17.09
CA PHE A 310 7.07 -2.46 16.55
C PHE A 310 8.16 -3.03 17.45
N PHE A 311 8.71 -2.22 18.37
CA PHE A 311 9.94 -2.53 19.11
C PHE A 311 9.72 -2.54 20.61
N GLY A 312 10.62 -3.25 21.30
CA GLY A 312 10.55 -3.44 22.74
C GLY A 312 9.67 -4.61 23.19
N GLU A 313 9.68 -4.86 24.51
CA GLU A 313 8.91 -5.95 25.11
C GLU A 313 7.40 -5.76 24.93
N ASN A 314 6.93 -4.52 25.00
CA ASN A 314 5.53 -4.12 24.93
C ASN A 314 5.16 -3.51 23.57
N ALA A 315 5.85 -3.89 22.50
CA ALA A 315 5.50 -3.41 21.16
C ALA A 315 4.00 -3.58 20.89
N GLU A 316 3.33 -2.49 20.51
CA GLU A 316 1.87 -2.47 20.40
C GLU A 316 1.33 -3.55 19.46
N ILE A 317 1.98 -3.78 18.32
CA ILE A 317 1.56 -4.78 17.33
C ILE A 317 1.49 -6.21 17.90
N LYS A 318 2.28 -6.52 18.96
CA LYS A 318 2.28 -7.84 19.62
C LYS A 318 1.05 -8.06 20.50
N ILE A 319 0.52 -6.98 21.07
CA ILE A 319 -0.61 -7.02 22.01
C ILE A 319 -1.93 -6.53 21.39
N ASN A 320 -1.87 -5.96 20.19
CA ASN A 320 -3.03 -5.46 19.47
C ASN A 320 -3.92 -6.63 19.01
N GLU A 321 -5.20 -6.58 19.41
CA GLU A 321 -6.17 -7.65 19.16
C GLU A 321 -6.41 -7.94 17.67
N ASN A 322 -6.17 -6.95 16.80
CA ASN A 322 -6.33 -7.10 15.35
C ASN A 322 -5.15 -7.82 14.67
N TRP A 323 -4.04 -8.00 15.37
CA TRP A 323 -2.83 -8.56 14.78
C TRP A 323 -2.46 -9.89 15.42
N LYS A 324 -1.76 -10.72 14.69
CA LYS A 324 -1.30 -12.04 15.14
C LYS A 324 -0.05 -12.48 14.38
N GLU A 325 0.58 -13.53 14.90
CA GLU A 325 1.77 -14.13 14.27
C GLU A 325 2.87 -13.09 14.03
N VAL A 326 3.01 -12.21 15.04
CA VAL A 326 3.97 -11.10 15.02
C VAL A 326 5.35 -11.62 15.37
N GLN A 327 6.32 -11.38 14.52
CA GLN A 327 7.74 -11.60 14.79
C GLN A 327 8.50 -10.31 14.51
N THR A 328 9.36 -9.91 15.43
CA THR A 328 10.26 -8.77 15.28
C THR A 328 11.58 -9.06 15.97
N ASN A 329 12.69 -8.59 15.41
CA ASN A 329 14.03 -8.68 15.99
C ASN A 329 14.57 -7.30 16.44
N GLY A 330 13.78 -6.24 16.31
CA GLY A 330 14.13 -4.91 16.85
C GLY A 330 14.06 -4.91 18.38
N GLN A 331 15.03 -4.26 19.03
CA GLN A 331 15.11 -4.07 20.49
C GLN A 331 14.48 -2.76 20.91
#